data_c11d2984a87e911ed8b097690866ec65
#
_entry.id   c11d2984a87e911ed8b097690866ec65
#
_cell.length_a   1.000
_cell.length_b   1.000
_cell.length_c   1.000
_cell.angle_alpha   90.00
_cell.angle_beta   90.00
_cell.angle_gamma   90.00
#
_symmetry.space_group_name_H-M   'P 1'
#
loop_
_entity.id
_entity.type
_entity.pdbx_description
1 polymer ?
#
loop_
_entity_poly.entity_id
_entity_poly.type
_entity_poly.pdbx_seq_one_letter_code
_entity_poly.pdbx_strand_id
1 'polypeptide(L)'
;MEKKLFVMAAAIMMATASANAQEEQVVDAYFTADEMPDMRLFMPGPPDSTSVAFANDVSRYFWGKEMRKDPERANQAKRDAVYGLPTILEEFEEAFGLKVTQEDTPEIYKVLLEGTATCDSICKYPKALYGRTRPFVRFNEHTLAPEYEGELNPHKSFPSGHTLLGWSSALLMMEINPDRANEILARGYRYGENRVVVGAHWQSDTDAARMVAAVAYAKLHTSERFLEQMKKAREEFKQITSDPTAVREVQAVRQSGDAEIYDLSGRRLNSPGQGVYIQDGQKRVAK
;
A
#
# COMPACT_ATOMS: atom_id res chain seq x y z
N MET A 1 -39.43 24.63 -2.13
CA MET A 1 -38.17 24.86 -1.43
C MET A 1 -37.22 23.72 -1.80
N GLU A 2 -36.41 23.91 -2.84
CA GLU A 2 -35.49 22.90 -3.33
C GLU A 2 -34.23 22.89 -2.43
N LYS A 3 -33.94 21.73 -1.82
CA LYS A 3 -32.68 21.49 -1.12
C LYS A 3 -31.60 21.24 -2.17
N LYS A 4 -30.76 22.24 -2.41
CA LYS A 4 -29.52 22.05 -3.21
C LYS A 4 -28.58 21.14 -2.43
N LEU A 5 -28.36 19.95 -2.94
CA LEU A 5 -27.37 18.99 -2.48
C LEU A 5 -25.98 19.55 -2.85
N PHE A 6 -25.21 20.00 -1.85
CA PHE A 6 -23.79 20.31 -2.04
C PHE A 6 -23.00 19.00 -1.95
N VAL A 7 -22.62 18.45 -3.09
CA VAL A 7 -21.64 17.38 -3.17
C VAL A 7 -20.26 18.04 -3.03
N MET A 8 -19.64 17.93 -1.85
CA MET A 8 -18.23 18.29 -1.67
C MET A 8 -17.38 17.13 -2.16
N ALA A 9 -16.83 17.27 -3.36
CA ALA A 9 -15.80 16.36 -3.88
C ALA A 9 -14.51 16.49 -3.04
N ALA A 10 -14.00 15.38 -2.52
CA ALA A 10 -12.69 15.33 -1.89
C ALA A 10 -11.62 15.36 -3.01
N ALA A 11 -10.98 16.51 -3.22
CA ALA A 11 -9.87 16.63 -4.15
C ALA A 11 -8.61 15.98 -3.55
N ILE A 12 -8.12 14.92 -4.18
CA ILE A 12 -6.79 14.36 -3.91
C ILE A 12 -5.81 15.11 -4.81
N MET A 13 -4.96 15.96 -4.24
CA MET A 13 -3.88 16.60 -4.99
C MET A 13 -2.83 15.56 -5.37
N MET A 14 -2.73 15.25 -6.66
CA MET A 14 -1.57 14.59 -7.24
C MET A 14 -0.63 15.68 -7.76
N ALA A 15 0.44 15.98 -7.05
CA ALA A 15 1.50 16.85 -7.51
C ALA A 15 2.42 16.06 -8.45
N THR A 16 2.24 16.20 -9.78
CA THR A 16 3.27 15.88 -10.75
C THR A 16 3.87 17.16 -11.27
N ALA A 17 5.17 17.35 -11.05
CA ALA A 17 5.94 18.40 -11.69
C ALA A 17 6.14 18.05 -13.18
N SER A 18 5.17 18.43 -14.02
CA SER A 18 5.30 18.57 -15.45
C SER A 18 4.19 19.51 -15.91
N ALA A 19 4.58 20.59 -16.56
CA ALA A 19 3.69 21.61 -17.10
C ALA A 19 2.88 21.04 -18.29
N ASN A 20 1.79 20.37 -17.98
CA ASN A 20 0.62 20.18 -18.81
C ASN A 20 -0.57 20.17 -17.84
N ALA A 21 -1.53 21.05 -18.08
CA ALA A 21 -2.77 21.09 -17.31
C ALA A 21 -3.48 19.72 -17.48
N GLN A 22 -3.23 18.79 -16.56
CA GLN A 22 -4.08 17.62 -16.38
C GLN A 22 -5.33 18.11 -15.64
N GLU A 23 -6.49 17.94 -16.26
CA GLU A 23 -7.77 18.08 -15.59
C GLU A 23 -7.72 17.24 -14.32
N GLU A 24 -8.01 17.84 -13.16
CA GLU A 24 -8.15 17.15 -11.88
C GLU A 24 -9.22 16.09 -12.05
N GLN A 25 -8.83 14.82 -12.11
CA GLN A 25 -9.76 13.72 -12.26
C GLN A 25 -10.57 13.61 -10.96
N VAL A 26 -11.82 14.04 -11.01
CA VAL A 26 -12.75 13.88 -9.88
C VAL A 26 -12.99 12.40 -9.66
N VAL A 27 -12.47 11.86 -8.55
CA VAL A 27 -12.67 10.46 -8.19
C VAL A 27 -14.06 10.30 -7.58
N ASP A 28 -14.89 9.47 -8.22
CA ASP A 28 -16.25 9.13 -7.74
C ASP A 28 -16.17 8.03 -6.67
N ALA A 29 -15.85 8.42 -5.41
CA ALA A 29 -15.75 7.50 -4.29
C ALA A 29 -17.09 6.79 -4.01
N TYR A 30 -17.02 5.53 -3.50
CA TYR A 30 -18.23 4.75 -3.16
C TYR A 30 -18.94 5.28 -1.92
N PHE A 31 -18.18 5.86 -1.00
CA PHE A 31 -18.69 6.49 0.23
C PHE A 31 -17.92 7.76 0.53
N THR A 32 -18.61 8.73 1.09
CA THR A 32 -18.00 9.92 1.66
C THR A 32 -17.33 9.60 3.02
N ALA A 33 -16.47 10.49 3.53
CA ALA A 33 -15.84 10.29 4.83
C ALA A 33 -16.87 10.20 5.99
N ASP A 34 -18.03 10.85 5.86
CA ASP A 34 -19.08 10.85 6.89
C ASP A 34 -19.90 9.54 6.90
N GLU A 35 -19.87 8.78 5.79
CA GLU A 35 -20.52 7.47 5.66
C GLU A 35 -19.59 6.32 6.07
N MET A 36 -18.29 6.60 6.24
CA MET A 36 -17.31 5.61 6.69
C MET A 36 -17.40 5.40 8.22
N PRO A 37 -17.08 4.19 8.71
CA PRO A 37 -16.96 3.95 10.14
C PRO A 37 -15.97 4.90 10.80
N ASP A 38 -16.33 5.48 11.94
CA ASP A 38 -15.44 6.34 12.70
C ASP A 38 -14.45 5.49 13.52
N MET A 39 -13.18 5.45 13.10
CA MET A 39 -12.17 4.63 13.78
C MET A 39 -11.97 4.99 15.26
N ARG A 40 -12.32 6.21 15.67
CA ARG A 40 -12.22 6.66 17.08
C ARG A 40 -13.15 5.89 18.02
N LEU A 41 -14.20 5.28 17.47
CA LEU A 41 -15.22 4.54 18.22
C LEU A 41 -14.89 3.05 18.36
N PHE A 42 -14.01 2.49 17.52
CA PHE A 42 -13.76 1.04 17.52
C PHE A 42 -12.30 0.66 17.76
N MET A 43 -11.37 1.63 17.82
CA MET A 43 -9.97 1.33 18.11
C MET A 43 -9.33 2.42 18.97
N PRO A 44 -8.29 2.08 19.76
CA PRO A 44 -7.56 3.05 20.56
C PRO A 44 -6.80 4.05 19.68
N GLY A 45 -6.57 5.25 20.22
CA GLY A 45 -5.66 6.23 19.65
C GLY A 45 -4.19 5.79 19.68
N PRO A 46 -3.27 6.64 19.21
CA PRO A 46 -1.84 6.33 19.23
C PRO A 46 -1.34 6.13 20.67
N PRO A 47 -0.31 5.26 20.86
CA PRO A 47 0.27 5.03 22.19
C PRO A 47 0.76 6.31 22.85
N ASP A 48 0.50 6.44 24.15
CA ASP A 48 1.11 7.48 24.98
C ASP A 48 2.64 7.35 25.00
N SER A 49 3.35 8.47 24.97
CA SER A 49 4.82 8.52 24.88
C SER A 49 5.56 7.91 26.08
N THR A 50 4.86 7.64 27.18
CA THR A 50 5.40 6.97 28.39
C THR A 50 5.07 5.48 28.44
N SER A 51 4.29 4.97 27.50
CA SER A 51 3.81 3.60 27.48
C SER A 51 4.83 2.60 26.92
N VAL A 52 4.70 1.32 27.31
CA VAL A 52 5.46 0.21 26.72
C VAL A 52 5.19 0.07 25.22
N ALA A 53 3.97 0.34 24.77
CA ALA A 53 3.62 0.32 23.36
C ALA A 53 4.41 1.38 22.56
N PHE A 54 4.63 2.55 23.13
CA PHE A 54 5.50 3.57 22.50
C PHE A 54 6.99 3.17 22.53
N ALA A 55 7.46 2.48 23.58
CA ALA A 55 8.82 1.94 23.60
C ALA A 55 9.04 0.93 22.45
N ASN A 56 8.02 0.14 22.09
CA ASN A 56 8.04 -0.69 20.88
C ASN A 56 8.14 0.14 19.61
N ASP A 57 7.39 1.23 19.48
CA ASP A 57 7.48 2.15 18.34
C ASP A 57 8.92 2.70 18.16
N VAL A 58 9.57 3.10 19.26
CA VAL A 58 10.95 3.56 19.25
C VAL A 58 11.89 2.43 18.81
N SER A 59 11.74 1.24 19.34
CA SER A 59 12.55 0.07 18.96
C SER A 59 12.41 -0.24 17.45
N ARG A 60 11.19 -0.20 16.94
CA ARG A 60 10.91 -0.43 15.52
C ARG A 60 11.45 0.69 14.62
N TYR A 61 11.48 1.94 15.09
CA TYR A 61 12.16 3.02 14.36
C TYR A 61 13.65 2.75 14.16
N PHE A 62 14.35 2.34 15.21
CA PHE A 62 15.77 1.98 15.11
C PHE A 62 16.00 0.71 14.28
N TRP A 63 15.13 -0.29 14.40
CA TRP A 63 15.13 -1.43 13.50
C TRP A 63 14.99 -0.99 12.03
N GLY A 64 14.12 -0.05 11.72
CA GLY A 64 13.97 0.51 10.37
C GLY A 64 15.25 1.15 9.85
N LYS A 65 16.02 1.82 10.72
CA LYS A 65 17.34 2.37 10.36
C LYS A 65 18.35 1.27 10.04
N GLU A 66 18.32 0.13 10.75
CA GLU A 66 19.17 -1.01 10.44
C GLU A 66 18.83 -1.62 9.07
N MET A 67 17.55 -1.70 8.72
CA MET A 67 17.10 -2.21 7.42
C MET A 67 17.56 -1.36 6.24
N ARG A 68 17.89 -0.08 6.44
CA ARG A 68 18.46 0.80 5.41
C ARG A 68 19.88 0.39 4.98
N LYS A 69 20.55 -0.46 5.75
CA LYS A 69 21.91 -0.96 5.41
C LYS A 69 21.88 -1.94 4.25
N ASP A 70 20.74 -2.58 4.00
CA ASP A 70 20.48 -3.35 2.79
C ASP A 70 20.05 -2.37 1.67
N PRO A 71 20.86 -2.23 0.58
CA PRO A 71 20.56 -1.30 -0.49
C PRO A 71 19.26 -1.60 -1.23
N GLU A 72 18.90 -2.86 -1.40
CA GLU A 72 17.68 -3.27 -2.07
C GLU A 72 16.45 -2.86 -1.24
N ARG A 73 16.50 -3.16 0.06
CA ARG A 73 15.47 -2.75 1.03
C ARG A 73 15.33 -1.24 1.11
N ALA A 74 16.45 -0.51 1.13
CA ALA A 74 16.46 0.94 1.15
C ALA A 74 15.85 1.54 -0.12
N ASN A 75 16.22 1.03 -1.29
CA ASN A 75 15.70 1.51 -2.57
C ASN A 75 14.19 1.23 -2.71
N GLN A 76 13.71 0.04 -2.32
CA GLN A 76 12.28 -0.25 -2.31
C GLN A 76 11.53 0.70 -1.36
N ALA A 77 12.07 0.96 -0.16
CA ALA A 77 11.45 1.88 0.78
C ALA A 77 11.38 3.33 0.25
N LYS A 78 12.38 3.77 -0.54
CA LYS A 78 12.35 5.08 -1.21
C LYS A 78 11.28 5.15 -2.31
N ARG A 79 11.17 4.12 -3.15
CA ARG A 79 10.10 4.09 -4.17
C ARG A 79 8.72 4.14 -3.52
N ASP A 80 8.50 3.35 -2.46
CA ASP A 80 7.27 3.35 -1.69
C ASP A 80 7.01 4.67 -0.91
N ALA A 81 7.96 5.60 -0.88
CA ALA A 81 7.75 6.91 -0.28
C ALA A 81 6.93 7.85 -1.15
N VAL A 82 6.87 7.61 -2.46
CA VAL A 82 6.01 8.37 -3.38
C VAL A 82 4.56 7.97 -3.13
N TYR A 83 3.70 8.95 -2.82
CA TYR A 83 2.30 8.70 -2.52
C TYR A 83 1.44 8.69 -3.78
N GLY A 84 0.55 7.73 -3.91
CA GLY A 84 -0.48 7.71 -4.93
C GLY A 84 -0.69 6.36 -5.60
N LEU A 85 -1.82 6.23 -6.30
CA LEU A 85 -2.18 5.02 -7.02
C LEU A 85 -1.15 4.65 -8.11
N PRO A 86 -0.57 5.59 -8.89
CA PRO A 86 0.44 5.24 -9.90
C PRO A 86 1.62 4.44 -9.32
N THR A 87 2.16 4.86 -8.17
CA THR A 87 3.23 4.13 -7.47
C THR A 87 2.78 2.73 -7.04
N ILE A 88 1.55 2.61 -6.54
CA ILE A 88 0.98 1.30 -6.19
C ILE A 88 0.91 0.39 -7.41
N LEU A 89 0.42 0.89 -8.54
CA LEU A 89 0.27 0.09 -9.76
C LEU A 89 1.61 -0.42 -10.27
N GLU A 90 2.66 0.41 -10.22
CA GLU A 90 4.02 0.03 -10.61
C GLU A 90 4.64 -0.97 -9.61
N GLU A 91 4.62 -0.65 -8.33
CA GLU A 91 5.31 -1.42 -7.29
C GLU A 91 4.58 -2.75 -6.93
N PHE A 92 3.32 -2.92 -7.31
CA PHE A 92 2.56 -4.15 -7.11
C PHE A 92 2.42 -5.01 -8.37
N GLU A 93 2.90 -4.55 -9.53
CA GLU A 93 2.77 -5.26 -10.81
C GLU A 93 3.26 -6.71 -10.72
N GLU A 94 4.46 -6.93 -10.20
CA GLU A 94 5.03 -8.27 -10.03
C GLU A 94 4.18 -9.14 -9.09
N ALA A 95 3.75 -8.61 -7.95
CA ALA A 95 2.94 -9.34 -6.98
C ALA A 95 1.54 -9.66 -7.51
N PHE A 96 0.92 -8.71 -8.19
CA PHE A 96 -0.40 -8.87 -8.80
C PHE A 96 -0.38 -9.78 -10.03
N GLY A 97 0.72 -9.76 -10.79
CA GLY A 97 0.93 -10.58 -11.98
C GLY A 97 0.31 -10.02 -13.25
N LEU A 98 -0.07 -8.73 -13.23
CA LEU A 98 -0.59 -8.00 -14.38
C LEU A 98 -0.25 -6.52 -14.23
N LYS A 99 0.21 -5.90 -15.33
CA LYS A 99 0.33 -4.44 -15.40
C LYS A 99 -1.04 -3.81 -15.52
N VAL A 100 -1.34 -2.87 -14.62
CA VAL A 100 -2.62 -2.16 -14.60
C VAL A 100 -2.45 -0.75 -15.15
N THR A 101 -3.22 -0.43 -16.19
CA THR A 101 -3.28 0.91 -16.78
C THR A 101 -4.73 1.33 -16.99
N GLN A 102 -4.99 2.63 -17.10
CA GLN A 102 -6.34 3.12 -17.39
C GLN A 102 -6.79 2.73 -18.81
N GLU A 103 -5.85 2.57 -19.74
CA GLU A 103 -6.13 2.26 -21.16
C GLU A 103 -6.39 0.76 -21.36
N ASP A 104 -5.52 -0.11 -20.83
CA ASP A 104 -5.53 -1.55 -21.12
C ASP A 104 -6.41 -2.35 -20.15
N THR A 105 -6.60 -1.84 -18.92
CA THR A 105 -7.33 -2.51 -17.84
C THR A 105 -8.29 -1.55 -17.12
N PRO A 106 -9.21 -0.90 -17.86
CA PRO A 106 -10.03 0.20 -17.34
C PRO A 106 -10.91 -0.20 -16.14
N GLU A 107 -11.43 -1.42 -16.09
CA GLU A 107 -12.31 -1.85 -15.01
C GLU A 107 -11.52 -2.15 -13.73
N ILE A 108 -10.33 -2.73 -13.86
CA ILE A 108 -9.38 -2.95 -12.74
C ILE A 108 -8.88 -1.60 -12.23
N TYR A 109 -8.43 -0.73 -13.14
CA TYR A 109 -7.96 0.61 -12.78
C TYR A 109 -9.02 1.39 -12.01
N LYS A 110 -10.27 1.38 -12.51
CA LYS A 110 -11.40 2.08 -11.90
C LYS A 110 -11.69 1.59 -10.49
N VAL A 111 -11.79 0.28 -10.26
CA VAL A 111 -12.08 -0.23 -8.91
C VAL A 111 -10.95 0.06 -7.92
N LEU A 112 -9.70 0.06 -8.38
CA LEU A 112 -8.56 0.45 -7.55
C LEU A 112 -8.59 1.95 -7.23
N LEU A 113 -8.86 2.81 -8.21
CA LEU A 113 -8.93 4.26 -8.02
C LEU A 113 -10.05 4.66 -7.05
N GLU A 114 -11.28 4.25 -7.33
CA GLU A 114 -12.46 4.61 -6.53
C GLU A 114 -12.46 3.92 -5.16
N GLY A 115 -12.03 2.66 -5.09
CA GLY A 115 -11.96 1.88 -3.87
C GLY A 115 -10.89 2.40 -2.90
N THR A 116 -9.69 2.70 -3.39
CA THR A 116 -8.63 3.23 -2.53
C THR A 116 -8.92 4.65 -2.05
N ALA A 117 -9.50 5.51 -2.90
CA ALA A 117 -9.93 6.84 -2.51
C ALA A 117 -11.02 6.79 -1.43
N THR A 118 -11.98 5.86 -1.55
CA THR A 118 -12.99 5.62 -0.51
C THR A 118 -12.33 5.18 0.79
N CYS A 119 -11.40 4.22 0.74
CA CYS A 119 -10.71 3.74 1.93
C CYS A 119 -9.88 4.85 2.60
N ASP A 120 -9.22 5.72 1.83
CA ASP A 120 -8.42 6.81 2.40
C ASP A 120 -9.27 7.83 3.17
N SER A 121 -10.52 8.01 2.80
CA SER A 121 -11.44 8.96 3.41
C SER A 121 -11.66 8.71 4.91
N ILE A 122 -11.54 7.46 5.39
CA ILE A 122 -11.69 7.07 6.81
C ILE A 122 -10.63 7.72 7.73
N CYS A 123 -9.48 8.13 7.16
CA CYS A 123 -8.39 8.79 7.91
C CYS A 123 -8.57 10.29 8.11
N LYS A 124 -9.57 10.91 7.51
CA LYS A 124 -9.77 12.37 7.50
C LYS A 124 -9.80 12.98 8.90
N TYR A 125 -10.63 12.44 9.77
CA TYR A 125 -10.82 12.98 11.12
C TYR A 125 -9.72 12.59 12.12
N PRO A 126 -9.26 11.32 12.18
CA PRO A 126 -8.23 10.90 13.13
C PRO A 126 -6.91 11.65 12.99
N LYS A 127 -6.45 11.90 11.76
CA LYS A 127 -5.21 12.66 11.53
C LYS A 127 -5.24 14.08 12.11
N ALA A 128 -6.38 14.73 12.03
CA ALA A 128 -6.56 16.07 12.58
C ALA A 128 -6.65 16.06 14.12
N LEU A 129 -7.30 15.02 14.69
CA LEU A 129 -7.56 14.93 16.11
C LEU A 129 -6.31 14.61 16.93
N TYR A 130 -5.54 13.60 16.50
CA TYR A 130 -4.46 13.07 17.35
C TYR A 130 -3.17 13.91 17.31
N GLY A 131 -2.92 14.66 16.25
CA GLY A 131 -1.77 15.56 16.18
C GLY A 131 -0.42 14.87 16.43
N ARG A 132 -0.28 13.57 16.10
CA ARG A 132 0.88 12.76 16.47
C ARG A 132 2.14 13.18 15.73
N THR A 133 3.20 13.50 16.48
CA THR A 133 4.52 13.85 15.93
C THR A 133 5.16 12.65 15.23
N ARG A 134 5.69 12.87 14.02
CA ARG A 134 6.39 11.85 13.26
C ARG A 134 7.75 11.48 13.86
N PRO A 135 8.28 10.24 13.60
CA PRO A 135 9.58 9.80 14.13
C PRO A 135 10.72 10.74 13.77
N PHE A 136 10.90 11.08 12.50
CA PHE A 136 12.01 11.93 12.04
C PHE A 136 11.98 13.33 12.68
N VAL A 137 10.77 13.88 12.92
CA VAL A 137 10.60 15.16 13.64
C VAL A 137 10.99 15.02 15.12
N ARG A 138 10.55 13.93 15.78
CA ARG A 138 10.87 13.66 17.19
C ARG A 138 12.36 13.52 17.45
N PHE A 139 13.06 12.87 16.52
CA PHE A 139 14.51 12.63 16.65
C PHE A 139 15.37 13.73 15.99
N ASN A 140 14.74 14.75 15.39
CA ASN A 140 15.40 15.82 14.64
C ASN A 140 16.37 15.26 13.59
N GLU A 141 15.91 14.30 12.79
CA GLU A 141 16.66 13.63 11.74
C GLU A 141 15.91 13.77 10.41
N HIS A 142 16.58 13.47 9.30
CA HIS A 142 15.93 13.28 8.02
C HIS A 142 15.41 11.85 7.84
N THR A 143 14.36 11.71 7.05
CA THR A 143 13.90 10.41 6.57
C THR A 143 14.92 9.81 5.59
N LEU A 144 14.69 8.56 5.16
CA LEU A 144 15.48 7.96 4.07
C LEU A 144 15.22 8.62 2.70
N ALA A 145 14.12 9.36 2.56
CA ALA A 145 13.68 10.04 1.35
C ALA A 145 13.34 11.52 1.66
N PRO A 146 14.37 12.35 1.96
CA PRO A 146 14.18 13.72 2.41
C PRO A 146 13.49 14.62 1.37
N GLU A 147 13.57 14.28 0.09
CA GLU A 147 12.89 14.96 -1.00
C GLU A 147 11.37 14.98 -0.89
N TYR A 148 10.79 14.01 -0.16
CA TYR A 148 9.33 13.90 0.06
C TYR A 148 8.89 14.40 1.45
N GLU A 149 9.78 14.90 2.29
CA GLU A 149 9.43 15.39 3.63
C GLU A 149 8.52 16.61 3.58
N GLY A 150 8.68 17.47 2.58
CA GLY A 150 7.86 18.67 2.41
C GLY A 150 6.35 18.38 2.26
N GLU A 151 5.99 17.18 1.81
CA GLU A 151 4.61 16.73 1.68
C GLU A 151 4.05 16.16 3.00
N LEU A 152 4.92 15.90 3.97
CA LEU A 152 4.56 15.26 5.23
C LEU A 152 4.28 16.32 6.32
N ASN A 153 3.01 16.48 6.70
CA ASN A 153 2.72 17.27 7.90
C ASN A 153 3.40 16.62 9.13
N PRO A 154 4.26 17.37 9.87
CA PRO A 154 5.08 16.85 10.97
C PRO A 154 4.28 16.28 12.13
N HIS A 155 3.01 16.71 12.28
CA HIS A 155 2.12 16.34 13.39
C HIS A 155 0.89 15.54 12.95
N LYS A 156 0.93 14.88 11.77
CA LYS A 156 -0.16 14.01 11.28
C LYS A 156 0.34 12.59 10.98
N SER A 157 1.05 11.99 11.97
CA SER A 157 1.61 10.64 11.81
C SER A 157 0.54 9.55 11.87
N PHE A 158 -0.46 9.66 12.75
CA PHE A 158 -1.41 8.57 13.03
C PHE A 158 -2.79 8.80 12.39
N PRO A 159 -3.38 7.78 11.75
CA PRO A 159 -2.76 6.59 11.21
C PRO A 159 -1.98 6.88 9.92
N SER A 160 -1.20 5.91 9.42
CA SER A 160 -0.42 6.06 8.19
C SER A 160 -1.28 6.01 6.93
N GLY A 161 -1.38 7.12 6.18
CA GLY A 161 -2.11 7.16 4.89
C GLY A 161 -1.48 6.26 3.82
N HIS A 162 -0.16 6.28 3.67
CA HIS A 162 0.53 5.35 2.75
C HIS A 162 0.21 3.89 3.06
N THR A 163 0.30 3.48 4.33
CA THR A 163 -0.01 2.10 4.71
C THR A 163 -1.47 1.76 4.42
N LEU A 164 -2.38 2.70 4.67
CA LEU A 164 -3.79 2.50 4.36
C LEU A 164 -3.99 2.31 2.86
N LEU A 165 -3.40 3.19 2.02
CA LEU A 165 -3.44 3.08 0.57
C LEU A 165 -2.90 1.72 0.09
N GLY A 166 -1.68 1.34 0.53
CA GLY A 166 -1.06 0.08 0.10
C GLY A 166 -1.80 -1.16 0.56
N TRP A 167 -2.36 -1.14 1.79
CA TRP A 167 -3.10 -2.30 2.30
C TRP A 167 -4.48 -2.44 1.67
N SER A 168 -5.22 -1.33 1.46
CA SER A 168 -6.49 -1.37 0.72
C SER A 168 -6.29 -1.81 -0.73
N SER A 169 -5.23 -1.34 -1.40
CA SER A 169 -4.88 -1.82 -2.74
C SER A 169 -4.59 -3.32 -2.76
N ALA A 170 -3.83 -3.82 -1.77
CA ALA A 170 -3.55 -5.26 -1.66
C ALA A 170 -4.82 -6.09 -1.48
N LEU A 171 -5.77 -5.63 -0.65
CA LEU A 171 -7.05 -6.32 -0.44
C LEU A 171 -7.90 -6.35 -1.71
N LEU A 172 -7.99 -5.23 -2.42
CA LEU A 172 -8.71 -5.15 -3.70
C LEU A 172 -8.05 -6.03 -4.78
N MET A 173 -6.73 -5.97 -4.91
CA MET A 173 -5.98 -6.79 -5.86
C MET A 173 -6.09 -8.29 -5.55
N MET A 174 -6.04 -8.68 -4.27
CA MET A 174 -6.22 -10.07 -3.83
C MET A 174 -7.62 -10.59 -4.21
N GLU A 175 -8.66 -9.78 -4.12
CA GLU A 175 -10.01 -10.17 -4.52
C GLU A 175 -10.12 -10.36 -6.04
N ILE A 176 -9.39 -9.56 -6.84
CA ILE A 176 -9.34 -9.69 -8.30
C ILE A 176 -8.53 -10.93 -8.70
N ASN A 177 -7.36 -11.14 -8.09
CA ASN A 177 -6.46 -12.27 -8.36
C ASN A 177 -6.18 -13.09 -7.09
N PRO A 178 -7.11 -13.97 -6.69
CA PRO A 178 -6.95 -14.77 -5.47
C PRO A 178 -5.84 -15.83 -5.56
N ASP A 179 -5.41 -16.22 -6.77
CA ASP A 179 -4.35 -17.22 -6.96
C ASP A 179 -2.98 -16.69 -6.51
N ARG A 180 -2.83 -15.37 -6.41
CA ARG A 180 -1.62 -14.70 -5.93
C ARG A 180 -1.83 -13.95 -4.61
N ALA A 181 -2.81 -14.37 -3.83
CA ALA A 181 -3.19 -13.71 -2.58
C ALA A 181 -1.99 -13.49 -1.63
N ASN A 182 -1.13 -14.51 -1.48
CA ASN A 182 0.00 -14.43 -0.56
C ASN A 182 1.06 -13.41 -0.99
N GLU A 183 1.40 -13.38 -2.28
CA GLU A 183 2.36 -12.43 -2.84
C GLU A 183 1.84 -11.00 -2.76
N ILE A 184 0.58 -10.79 -3.12
CA ILE A 184 -0.10 -9.49 -3.06
C ILE A 184 -0.15 -8.96 -1.61
N LEU A 185 -0.59 -9.79 -0.67
CA LEU A 185 -0.68 -9.40 0.74
C LEU A 185 0.72 -9.17 1.35
N ALA A 186 1.71 -9.99 1.00
CA ALA A 186 3.09 -9.78 1.43
C ALA A 186 3.65 -8.45 0.92
N ARG A 187 3.37 -8.08 -0.35
CA ARG A 187 3.76 -6.79 -0.91
C ARG A 187 3.07 -5.62 -0.21
N GLY A 188 1.76 -5.73 0.04
CA GLY A 188 0.99 -4.74 0.78
C GLY A 188 1.48 -4.54 2.21
N TYR A 189 1.82 -5.64 2.90
CA TYR A 189 2.42 -5.57 4.23
C TYR A 189 3.78 -4.85 4.20
N ARG A 190 4.64 -5.21 3.23
CA ARG A 190 5.96 -4.62 3.01
C ARG A 190 5.87 -3.13 2.69
N TYR A 191 4.90 -2.71 1.87
CA TYR A 191 4.66 -1.30 1.56
C TYR A 191 4.42 -0.46 2.82
N GLY A 192 3.56 -0.94 3.73
CA GLY A 192 3.34 -0.30 5.03
C GLY A 192 4.58 -0.33 5.94
N GLU A 193 5.31 -1.45 6.00
CA GLU A 193 6.53 -1.59 6.79
C GLU A 193 7.63 -0.63 6.29
N ASN A 194 7.68 -0.35 4.97
CA ASN A 194 8.59 0.61 4.39
C ASN A 194 8.40 2.03 4.94
N ARG A 195 7.24 2.37 5.49
CA ARG A 195 7.05 3.68 6.15
C ARG A 195 7.83 3.79 7.46
N VAL A 196 8.03 2.66 8.14
CA VAL A 196 8.93 2.59 9.32
C VAL A 196 10.39 2.63 8.88
N VAL A 197 10.75 1.90 7.82
CA VAL A 197 12.10 1.93 7.24
C VAL A 197 12.48 3.34 6.77
N VAL A 198 11.58 4.03 6.08
CA VAL A 198 11.78 5.44 5.69
C VAL A 198 11.90 6.37 6.90
N GLY A 199 11.30 6.01 8.03
CA GLY A 199 11.30 6.83 9.25
C GLY A 199 10.21 7.89 9.29
N ALA A 200 9.20 7.78 8.41
CA ALA A 200 8.08 8.72 8.32
C ALA A 200 6.93 8.41 9.27
N HIS A 201 6.82 7.14 9.72
CA HIS A 201 5.75 6.65 10.58
C HIS A 201 6.28 5.71 11.67
N TRP A 202 5.55 5.67 12.78
CA TRP A 202 5.73 4.70 13.84
C TRP A 202 5.11 3.34 13.45
N GLN A 203 5.55 2.25 14.10
CA GLN A 203 4.97 0.92 13.86
C GLN A 203 3.46 0.92 14.14
N SER A 204 3.04 1.50 15.26
CA SER A 204 1.62 1.58 15.61
C SER A 204 0.78 2.43 14.64
N ASP A 205 1.37 3.40 13.91
CA ASP A 205 0.66 4.13 12.84
C ASP A 205 0.33 3.19 11.68
N THR A 206 1.26 2.28 11.35
CA THR A 206 1.10 1.33 10.24
C THR A 206 0.15 0.19 10.61
N ASP A 207 0.22 -0.30 11.84
CA ASP A 207 -0.66 -1.37 12.31
C ASP A 207 -2.11 -0.89 12.40
N ALA A 208 -2.32 0.31 12.94
CA ALA A 208 -3.64 0.96 12.94
C ALA A 208 -4.18 1.16 11.52
N ALA A 209 -3.34 1.60 10.58
CA ALA A 209 -3.74 1.83 9.20
C ALA A 209 -4.19 0.53 8.48
N ARG A 210 -3.52 -0.60 8.73
CA ARG A 210 -3.94 -1.90 8.18
C ARG A 210 -5.31 -2.33 8.70
N MET A 211 -5.53 -2.17 10.02
CA MET A 211 -6.83 -2.49 10.63
C MET A 211 -7.95 -1.61 10.04
N VAL A 212 -7.70 -0.32 9.96
CA VAL A 212 -8.67 0.65 9.42
C VAL A 212 -8.96 0.40 7.93
N ALA A 213 -7.92 0.07 7.14
CA ALA A 213 -8.10 -0.31 5.74
C ALA A 213 -8.96 -1.57 5.58
N ALA A 214 -8.79 -2.58 6.45
CA ALA A 214 -9.63 -3.78 6.44
C ALA A 214 -11.10 -3.46 6.76
N VAL A 215 -11.36 -2.55 7.70
CA VAL A 215 -12.71 -2.08 8.02
C VAL A 215 -13.31 -1.30 6.84
N ALA A 216 -12.52 -0.42 6.21
CA ALA A 216 -12.95 0.33 5.03
C ALA A 216 -13.27 -0.59 3.85
N TYR A 217 -12.41 -1.59 3.61
CA TYR A 217 -12.64 -2.62 2.61
C TYR A 217 -13.93 -3.41 2.87
N ALA A 218 -14.19 -3.82 4.12
CA ALA A 218 -15.46 -4.47 4.47
C ALA A 218 -16.68 -3.55 4.23
N LYS A 219 -16.54 -2.25 4.50
CA LYS A 219 -17.59 -1.27 4.21
C LYS A 219 -17.88 -1.15 2.71
N LEU A 220 -16.86 -1.22 1.83
CA LEU A 220 -17.05 -1.21 0.38
C LEU A 220 -18.04 -2.30 -0.08
N HIS A 221 -18.01 -3.49 0.53
CA HIS A 221 -18.89 -4.60 0.19
C HIS A 221 -20.36 -4.38 0.55
N THR A 222 -20.70 -3.28 1.22
CA THR A 222 -22.11 -2.86 1.43
C THR A 222 -22.63 -1.97 0.30
N SER A 223 -21.81 -1.65 -0.72
CA SER A 223 -22.21 -0.87 -1.90
C SER A 223 -22.47 -1.77 -3.10
N GLU A 224 -23.68 -1.77 -3.63
CA GLU A 224 -24.00 -2.50 -4.87
C GLU A 224 -23.12 -2.01 -6.03
N ARG A 225 -22.88 -0.69 -6.13
CA ARG A 225 -22.00 -0.11 -7.15
C ARG A 225 -20.57 -0.65 -7.08
N PHE A 226 -20.03 -0.83 -5.87
CA PHE A 226 -18.72 -1.45 -5.68
C PHE A 226 -18.72 -2.91 -6.12
N LEU A 227 -19.71 -3.69 -5.70
CA LEU A 227 -19.80 -5.12 -6.04
C LEU A 227 -19.92 -5.33 -7.55
N GLU A 228 -20.70 -4.50 -8.25
CA GLU A 228 -20.80 -4.53 -9.71
C GLU A 228 -19.46 -4.18 -10.39
N GLN A 229 -18.76 -3.14 -9.89
CA GLN A 229 -17.46 -2.74 -10.44
C GLN A 229 -16.38 -3.81 -10.18
N MET A 230 -16.36 -4.40 -8.99
CA MET A 230 -15.45 -5.50 -8.65
C MET A 230 -15.71 -6.73 -9.54
N LYS A 231 -16.96 -7.05 -9.82
CA LYS A 231 -17.30 -8.12 -10.76
C LYS A 231 -16.71 -7.86 -12.15
N LYS A 232 -16.86 -6.64 -12.70
CA LYS A 232 -16.27 -6.27 -14.00
C LYS A 232 -14.77 -6.37 -14.00
N ALA A 233 -14.11 -5.89 -12.94
CA ALA A 233 -12.64 -5.99 -12.80
C ALA A 233 -12.15 -7.44 -12.77
N ARG A 234 -12.87 -8.35 -12.11
CA ARG A 234 -12.55 -9.79 -12.10
C ARG A 234 -12.79 -10.45 -13.45
N GLU A 235 -13.84 -10.04 -14.17
CA GLU A 235 -14.11 -10.52 -15.53
C GLU A 235 -13.03 -10.06 -16.51
N GLU A 236 -12.62 -8.79 -16.44
CA GLU A 236 -11.53 -8.22 -17.24
C GLU A 236 -10.21 -8.95 -16.96
N PHE A 237 -9.84 -9.14 -15.69
CA PHE A 237 -8.65 -9.89 -15.29
C PHE A 237 -8.65 -11.30 -15.87
N LYS A 238 -9.78 -12.01 -15.76
CA LYS A 238 -9.93 -13.36 -16.28
C LYS A 238 -9.81 -13.40 -17.80
N GLN A 239 -10.38 -12.44 -18.52
CA GLN A 239 -10.29 -12.36 -19.97
C GLN A 239 -8.84 -12.18 -20.43
N ILE A 240 -8.12 -11.22 -19.82
CA ILE A 240 -6.71 -10.94 -20.16
C ILE A 240 -5.82 -12.15 -19.85
N THR A 241 -5.96 -12.74 -18.67
CA THR A 241 -5.07 -13.84 -18.23
C THR A 241 -5.41 -15.20 -18.84
N SER A 242 -6.59 -15.37 -19.43
CA SER A 242 -6.95 -16.59 -20.19
C SER A 242 -6.48 -16.56 -21.64
N ASP A 243 -6.00 -15.43 -22.16
CA ASP A 243 -5.40 -15.34 -23.49
C ASP A 243 -3.99 -15.95 -23.48
N PRO A 244 -3.72 -17.00 -24.29
CA PRO A 244 -2.40 -17.64 -24.34
C PRO A 244 -1.26 -16.71 -24.78
N THR A 245 -1.55 -15.59 -25.45
CA THR A 245 -0.56 -14.59 -25.86
C THR A 245 -0.15 -13.67 -24.72
N ALA A 246 -1.08 -13.27 -23.87
CA ALA A 246 -0.81 -12.46 -22.68
C ALA A 246 0.02 -13.21 -21.63
N VAL A 247 -0.22 -14.52 -21.47
CA VAL A 247 0.55 -15.38 -20.55
C VAL A 247 2.03 -15.50 -20.95
N ARG A 248 2.37 -15.39 -22.23
CA ARG A 248 3.75 -15.42 -22.70
C ARG A 248 4.57 -14.19 -22.31
N GLU A 249 3.98 -13.00 -22.27
CA GLU A 249 4.69 -11.79 -21.83
C GLU A 249 5.00 -11.82 -20.33
N VAL A 250 4.05 -12.24 -19.50
CA VAL A 250 4.26 -12.40 -18.04
C VAL A 250 5.28 -13.49 -17.72
N GLN A 251 5.31 -14.60 -18.49
CA GLN A 251 6.30 -15.66 -18.32
C GLN A 251 7.69 -15.26 -18.83
N ALA A 252 7.80 -14.42 -19.86
CA ALA A 252 9.08 -13.92 -20.36
C ALA A 252 9.78 -13.01 -19.34
N VAL A 253 9.02 -12.20 -18.59
CA VAL A 253 9.53 -11.40 -17.46
C VAL A 253 10.05 -12.31 -16.32
N ARG A 254 9.41 -13.47 -16.09
CA ARG A 254 9.86 -14.44 -15.08
C ARG A 254 11.15 -15.20 -15.47
N GLN A 255 11.45 -15.34 -16.74
CA GLN A 255 12.64 -16.08 -17.21
C GLN A 255 13.89 -15.22 -17.33
N SER A 256 13.79 -13.90 -17.21
CA SER A 256 14.95 -12.98 -17.25
C SER A 256 15.58 -12.68 -15.90
N GLY A 257 14.99 -13.12 -14.79
CA GLY A 257 15.60 -13.05 -13.46
C GLY A 257 16.38 -14.32 -13.15
N ASP A 258 17.67 -14.20 -12.81
CA ASP A 258 18.43 -15.31 -12.24
C ASP A 258 17.67 -15.85 -11.03
N ALA A 259 17.42 -17.19 -11.03
CA ALA A 259 16.68 -17.86 -9.96
C ALA A 259 17.33 -17.60 -8.59
N GLU A 260 16.72 -16.75 -7.80
CA GLU A 260 17.27 -16.35 -6.51
C GLU A 260 17.19 -17.49 -5.51
N ILE A 261 18.30 -17.73 -4.82
CA ILE A 261 18.45 -18.81 -3.83
C ILE A 261 18.49 -18.21 -2.44
N TYR A 262 17.69 -18.76 -1.52
CA TYR A 262 17.61 -18.29 -0.12
C TYR A 262 17.84 -19.45 0.84
N ASP A 263 18.47 -19.17 1.98
CA ASP A 263 18.48 -20.10 3.12
C ASP A 263 17.13 -20.08 3.85
N LEU A 264 16.96 -20.97 4.83
CA LEU A 264 15.72 -21.06 5.62
C LEU A 264 15.46 -19.84 6.51
N SER A 265 16.44 -18.95 6.69
CA SER A 265 16.27 -17.69 7.39
C SER A 265 15.86 -16.52 6.47
N GLY A 266 15.72 -16.80 5.15
CA GLY A 266 15.36 -15.79 4.16
C GLY A 266 16.55 -14.96 3.65
N ARG A 267 17.79 -15.37 3.95
CA ARG A 267 18.99 -14.70 3.46
C ARG A 267 19.33 -15.22 2.06
N ARG A 268 19.54 -14.31 1.10
CA ARG A 268 19.95 -14.64 -0.26
C ARG A 268 21.32 -15.31 -0.28
N LEU A 269 21.43 -16.36 -1.08
CA LEU A 269 22.67 -17.10 -1.30
C LEU A 269 23.14 -16.92 -2.75
N ASN A 270 24.44 -16.74 -2.95
CA ASN A 270 25.04 -16.66 -4.30
C ASN A 270 25.14 -18.02 -4.99
N SER A 271 25.07 -19.11 -4.22
CA SER A 271 25.03 -20.51 -4.71
C SER A 271 24.45 -21.40 -3.62
N PRO A 272 23.82 -22.55 -3.99
CA PRO A 272 23.33 -23.49 -3.01
C PRO A 272 24.53 -24.10 -2.23
N GLY A 273 24.58 -23.78 -0.91
CA GLY A 273 25.48 -24.51 0.00
C GLY A 273 24.90 -25.88 0.35
N GLN A 274 25.72 -26.74 1.01
CA GLN A 274 25.19 -28.01 1.53
C GLN A 274 24.02 -27.76 2.47
N GLY A 275 22.90 -28.47 2.30
CA GLY A 275 21.74 -28.39 3.15
C GLY A 275 20.46 -27.96 2.43
N VAL A 276 19.51 -27.40 3.18
CA VAL A 276 18.20 -27.01 2.66
C VAL A 276 18.20 -25.55 2.26
N TYR A 277 17.71 -25.25 1.07
CA TYR A 277 17.55 -23.90 0.53
C TYR A 277 16.22 -23.73 -0.19
N ILE A 278 15.81 -22.50 -0.44
CA ILE A 278 14.61 -22.14 -1.20
C ILE A 278 15.06 -21.56 -2.53
N GLN A 279 14.54 -22.08 -3.62
CA GLN A 279 14.74 -21.56 -4.97
C GLN A 279 13.39 -21.60 -5.70
N ASP A 280 13.00 -20.49 -6.32
CA ASP A 280 11.72 -20.34 -7.01
C ASP A 280 10.51 -20.66 -6.10
N GLY A 281 10.60 -20.26 -4.82
CA GLY A 281 9.58 -20.57 -3.82
C GLY A 281 9.49 -22.05 -3.40
N GLN A 282 10.36 -22.92 -3.92
CA GLN A 282 10.39 -24.34 -3.61
C GLN A 282 11.57 -24.72 -2.71
N LYS A 283 11.29 -25.56 -1.72
CA LYS A 283 12.31 -26.14 -0.85
C LYS A 283 13.14 -27.16 -1.59
N ARG A 284 14.46 -26.98 -1.65
CA ARG A 284 15.43 -27.89 -2.29
C ARG A 284 16.51 -28.32 -1.29
N VAL A 285 17.17 -29.42 -1.58
CA VAL A 285 18.28 -29.97 -0.79
C VAL A 285 19.51 -30.11 -1.69
N ALA A 286 20.60 -29.41 -1.35
CA ALA A 286 21.90 -29.66 -1.92
C ALA A 286 22.66 -30.68 -1.07
N LYS A 287 23.22 -31.71 -1.72
CA LYS A 287 24.04 -32.79 -1.09
C LYS A 287 25.50 -32.39 -1.02
#